data_6100a3db371e6af664bca210407ae0f8
#
_entry.id   6100a3db371e6af664bca210407ae0f8
#
_cell.length_a   1.000
_cell.length_b   1.000
_cell.length_c   1.000
_cell.angle_alpha   90.00
_cell.angle_beta   90.00
_cell.angle_gamma   90.00
#
_symmetry.space_group_name_H-M   'P 1'
#
loop_
_entity.id
_entity.type
_entity.pdbx_description
1 polymer ?
#
loop_
_entity_poly.entity_id
_entity_poly.type
_entity_poly.pdbx_seq_one_letter_code
_entity_poly.pdbx_strand_id
1 'polypeptide(L)'
;MRRLLCFALILCLLQGNLGLEMEQETETHVVTVDSTNLRFTPSTLTINEGDTLRFVWGGQALPHNSVEENGVFDSGDPERAVDYGHVFDYDSAGTYSFFCEPHEAVGMTGSVTVLDVEATADNGSDNQIGTSTGEIEASTPDVRLGLALGLFVLLAAAMWRARIYD
;
A
#
# COMPACT_ATOMS: atom_id res chain seq x y z
N MET A 1 20.03 39.23 24.54
CA MET A 1 20.06 37.79 24.81
C MET A 1 18.65 37.16 24.86
N ARG A 2 17.66 37.70 25.56
CA ARG A 2 16.30 37.12 25.65
C ARG A 2 15.56 37.02 24.32
N ARG A 3 15.80 37.95 23.37
CA ARG A 3 15.14 37.94 22.03
C ARG A 3 15.70 36.87 21.07
N LEU A 4 17.00 36.54 21.19
CA LEU A 4 17.62 35.46 20.42
C LEU A 4 17.11 34.07 20.84
N LEU A 5 16.86 33.88 22.15
CA LEU A 5 16.33 32.62 22.67
C LEU A 5 14.91 32.29 22.18
N CYS A 6 14.06 33.33 22.07
CA CYS A 6 12.70 33.15 21.54
C CYS A 6 12.70 32.77 20.04
N PHE A 7 13.59 33.34 19.24
CA PHE A 7 13.71 32.96 17.81
C PHE A 7 14.20 31.54 17.62
N ALA A 8 15.13 31.08 18.45
CA ALA A 8 15.61 29.69 18.41
C ALA A 8 14.52 28.69 18.81
N LEU A 9 13.66 29.02 19.78
CA LEU A 9 12.54 28.17 20.21
C LEU A 9 11.44 28.10 19.13
N ILE A 10 11.14 29.20 18.45
CA ILE A 10 10.15 29.21 17.35
C ILE A 10 10.67 28.43 16.14
N LEU A 11 11.97 28.53 15.82
CA LEU A 11 12.58 27.76 14.73
C LEU A 11 12.59 26.25 15.02
N CYS A 12 12.73 25.85 16.29
CA CYS A 12 12.70 24.45 16.71
C CYS A 12 11.28 23.85 16.60
N LEU A 13 10.23 24.67 16.80
CA LEU A 13 8.83 24.24 16.66
C LEU A 13 8.38 24.10 15.19
N LEU A 14 9.08 24.72 14.24
CA LEU A 14 8.81 24.64 12.80
C LEU A 14 9.47 23.41 12.15
N GLN A 15 10.36 22.71 12.82
CA GLN A 15 11.04 21.50 12.32
C GLN A 15 10.35 20.18 12.73
N GLY A 16 9.21 20.27 13.42
CA GLY A 16 8.52 19.13 14.02
C GLY A 16 7.63 18.29 13.09
N ASN A 17 7.67 18.47 11.77
CA ASN A 17 7.01 17.59 10.81
C ASN A 17 8.04 16.86 9.95
N LEU A 18 8.95 16.12 10.57
CA LEU A 18 9.53 14.95 9.94
C LEU A 18 8.43 13.89 9.94
N GLY A 19 7.58 13.90 8.91
CA GLY A 19 6.76 12.75 8.60
C GLY A 19 7.71 11.57 8.46
N LEU A 20 7.58 10.60 9.32
CA LEU A 20 8.08 9.26 9.08
C LEU A 20 7.26 8.76 7.90
N GLU A 21 7.72 9.02 6.68
CA GLU A 21 7.27 8.27 5.53
C GLU A 21 7.71 6.84 5.83
N MET A 22 6.75 6.00 6.17
CA MET A 22 6.98 4.56 6.24
C MET A 22 7.22 4.13 4.81
N GLU A 23 8.50 3.95 4.45
CA GLU A 23 8.89 3.33 3.20
C GLU A 23 8.36 1.90 3.24
N GLN A 24 7.31 1.63 2.47
CA GLN A 24 6.72 0.31 2.35
C GLN A 24 7.76 -0.59 1.68
N GLU A 25 8.22 -1.62 2.38
CA GLU A 25 9.13 -2.62 1.83
C GLU A 25 8.36 -3.46 0.79
N THR A 26 8.79 -3.42 -0.47
CA THR A 26 8.21 -4.22 -1.56
C THR A 26 8.91 -5.58 -1.63
N GLU A 27 8.13 -6.66 -1.78
CA GLU A 27 8.64 -8.02 -1.83
C GLU A 27 8.48 -8.64 -3.23
N THR A 28 9.36 -9.61 -3.56
CA THR A 28 9.25 -10.41 -4.79
C THR A 28 8.82 -11.83 -4.45
N HIS A 29 7.65 -12.21 -4.94
CA HIS A 29 7.05 -13.53 -4.76
C HIS A 29 7.26 -14.36 -6.01
N VAL A 30 7.93 -15.51 -5.88
CA VAL A 30 8.31 -16.35 -7.02
C VAL A 30 7.33 -17.50 -7.20
N VAL A 31 6.86 -17.67 -8.44
CA VAL A 31 6.08 -18.80 -8.92
C VAL A 31 6.91 -19.57 -9.95
N THR A 32 7.01 -20.87 -9.79
CA THR A 32 7.66 -21.77 -10.76
C THR A 32 6.68 -22.77 -11.34
N VAL A 33 7.11 -23.57 -12.33
CA VAL A 33 6.31 -24.63 -12.93
C VAL A 33 6.99 -26.00 -12.77
N ASP A 34 6.16 -27.05 -12.73
CA ASP A 34 6.58 -28.44 -12.81
C ASP A 34 5.90 -29.08 -14.01
N SER A 35 6.69 -29.41 -15.06
CA SER A 35 6.20 -30.09 -16.26
C SER A 35 5.71 -31.49 -16.02
N THR A 36 6.06 -32.12 -14.89
CA THR A 36 5.60 -33.48 -14.56
C THR A 36 4.14 -33.47 -14.09
N ASN A 37 3.80 -32.45 -13.31
CA ASN A 37 2.46 -32.30 -12.71
C ASN A 37 1.58 -31.28 -13.45
N LEU A 38 2.15 -30.50 -14.37
CA LEU A 38 1.50 -29.39 -15.05
C LEU A 38 0.84 -28.44 -14.04
N ARG A 39 1.64 -27.88 -13.13
CA ARG A 39 1.17 -26.99 -12.06
C ARG A 39 2.11 -25.79 -11.88
N PHE A 40 1.52 -24.69 -11.51
CA PHE A 40 2.25 -23.58 -10.89
C PHE A 40 2.55 -23.89 -9.41
N THR A 41 3.70 -23.44 -8.91
CA THR A 41 4.12 -23.64 -7.53
C THR A 41 4.73 -22.36 -6.95
N PRO A 42 4.06 -21.71 -5.98
CA PRO A 42 2.70 -22.00 -5.50
C PRO A 42 1.64 -21.71 -6.57
N SER A 43 0.47 -22.38 -6.50
CA SER A 43 -0.67 -22.11 -7.39
C SER A 43 -1.59 -21.04 -6.84
N THR A 44 -1.51 -20.73 -5.54
CA THR A 44 -2.24 -19.64 -4.88
C THR A 44 -1.32 -18.91 -3.94
N LEU A 45 -1.38 -17.57 -3.95
CA LEU A 45 -0.58 -16.73 -3.07
C LEU A 45 -1.33 -15.44 -2.75
N THR A 46 -0.92 -14.81 -1.65
CA THR A 46 -1.39 -13.49 -1.24
C THR A 46 -0.17 -12.59 -1.12
N ILE A 47 -0.25 -11.41 -1.72
CA ILE A 47 0.81 -10.39 -1.77
C ILE A 47 0.20 -9.04 -1.44
N ASN A 48 1.01 -8.01 -1.30
CA ASN A 48 0.55 -6.65 -1.11
C ASN A 48 0.69 -5.82 -2.40
N GLU A 49 -0.04 -4.74 -2.49
CA GLU A 49 0.24 -3.69 -3.48
C GLU A 49 1.69 -3.21 -3.36
N GLY A 50 2.33 -2.90 -4.47
CA GLY A 50 3.75 -2.61 -4.55
C GLY A 50 4.65 -3.84 -4.73
N ASP A 51 4.16 -5.05 -4.41
CA ASP A 51 4.94 -6.27 -4.55
C ASP A 51 5.08 -6.72 -6.01
N THR A 52 6.09 -7.55 -6.26
CA THR A 52 6.35 -8.17 -7.56
C THR A 52 5.96 -9.64 -7.56
N LEU A 53 5.08 -10.05 -8.47
CA LEU A 53 4.86 -11.46 -8.81
C LEU A 53 5.83 -11.86 -9.93
N ARG A 54 6.75 -12.81 -9.65
CA ARG A 54 7.77 -13.25 -10.61
C ARG A 54 7.61 -14.69 -10.98
N PHE A 55 7.44 -14.97 -12.26
CA PHE A 55 7.35 -16.30 -12.85
C PHE A 55 8.74 -16.72 -13.35
N VAL A 56 9.31 -17.76 -12.75
CA VAL A 56 10.68 -18.25 -13.10
C VAL A 56 10.70 -19.74 -13.25
N TRP A 57 11.11 -20.22 -14.42
CA TRP A 57 11.42 -21.61 -14.65
C TRP A 57 12.47 -21.76 -15.74
N GLY A 58 13.15 -22.93 -15.78
CA GLY A 58 14.16 -23.24 -16.77
C GLY A 58 14.28 -24.74 -16.99
N GLY A 59 14.66 -25.13 -18.22
CA GLY A 59 14.91 -26.51 -18.56
C GLY A 59 13.68 -27.43 -18.51
N GLN A 60 12.48 -26.87 -18.64
CA GLN A 60 11.24 -27.63 -18.59
C GLN A 60 11.10 -28.58 -19.79
N ALA A 61 10.48 -29.75 -19.58
CA ALA A 61 10.24 -30.73 -20.63
C ALA A 61 9.20 -30.23 -21.65
N LEU A 62 8.23 -29.46 -21.20
CA LEU A 62 7.18 -28.82 -21.99
C LEU A 62 7.30 -27.30 -21.90
N PRO A 63 6.84 -26.58 -22.94
CA PRO A 63 6.76 -25.12 -22.88
C PRO A 63 5.59 -24.68 -22.03
N HIS A 64 5.76 -23.60 -21.25
CA HIS A 64 4.75 -23.00 -20.40
C HIS A 64 4.80 -21.48 -20.52
N ASN A 65 3.67 -20.84 -20.22
CA ASN A 65 3.56 -19.41 -19.98
C ASN A 65 2.63 -19.14 -18.78
N SER A 66 2.44 -17.88 -18.46
CA SER A 66 1.48 -17.42 -17.44
C SER A 66 0.76 -16.21 -17.97
N VAL A 67 -0.56 -16.33 -18.16
CA VAL A 67 -1.46 -15.31 -18.69
C VAL A 67 -2.57 -15.06 -17.70
N GLU A 68 -2.79 -13.81 -17.33
CA GLU A 68 -3.93 -13.42 -16.47
C GLU A 68 -5.21 -13.32 -17.32
N GLU A 69 -6.34 -13.77 -16.76
CA GLU A 69 -7.61 -13.93 -17.50
C GLU A 69 -8.12 -12.63 -18.15
N ASN A 70 -7.85 -11.46 -17.55
CA ASN A 70 -8.27 -10.15 -18.04
C ASN A 70 -7.13 -9.37 -18.71
N GLY A 71 -5.95 -9.99 -18.87
CA GLY A 71 -4.80 -9.40 -19.54
C GLY A 71 -4.02 -8.40 -18.69
N VAL A 72 -4.09 -8.47 -17.36
CA VAL A 72 -3.31 -7.64 -16.44
C VAL A 72 -1.82 -7.95 -16.58
N PHE A 73 -1.48 -9.23 -16.77
CA PHE A 73 -0.12 -9.64 -17.10
C PHE A 73 -0.11 -10.83 -18.07
N ASP A 74 1.00 -10.92 -18.83
CA ASP A 74 1.25 -11.99 -19.78
C ASP A 74 2.78 -12.19 -19.91
N SER A 75 3.25 -13.41 -19.65
CA SER A 75 4.67 -13.75 -19.78
C SER A 75 5.12 -14.02 -21.23
N GLY A 76 4.25 -13.83 -22.19
CA GLY A 76 4.48 -14.06 -23.62
C GLY A 76 4.20 -15.49 -24.08
N ASP A 77 4.73 -15.84 -25.28
CA ASP A 77 4.57 -17.16 -25.87
C ASP A 77 5.08 -18.27 -24.92
N PRO A 78 4.46 -19.48 -24.96
CA PRO A 78 4.90 -20.60 -24.14
C PRO A 78 6.35 -21.01 -24.42
N GLU A 79 7.21 -20.96 -23.40
CA GLU A 79 8.65 -21.25 -23.47
C GLU A 79 9.09 -22.26 -22.40
N ARG A 80 10.22 -22.95 -22.64
CA ARG A 80 10.81 -23.92 -21.70
C ARG A 80 11.65 -23.25 -20.60
N ALA A 81 11.90 -21.98 -20.73
CA ALA A 81 12.58 -21.14 -19.76
C ALA A 81 11.97 -19.74 -19.81
N VAL A 82 11.51 -19.26 -18.67
CA VAL A 82 10.90 -17.93 -18.51
C VAL A 82 11.46 -17.28 -17.27
N ASP A 83 11.65 -15.98 -17.33
CA ASP A 83 11.91 -15.09 -16.20
C ASP A 83 11.12 -13.80 -16.47
N TYR A 84 9.93 -13.72 -15.89
CA TYR A 84 8.99 -12.63 -16.12
C TYR A 84 8.48 -12.11 -14.76
N GLY A 85 8.47 -10.80 -14.58
CA GLY A 85 7.96 -10.13 -13.39
C GLY A 85 6.87 -9.14 -13.72
N HIS A 86 5.81 -9.13 -12.89
CA HIS A 86 4.76 -8.14 -12.91
C HIS A 86 4.69 -7.46 -11.54
N VAL A 87 4.75 -6.13 -11.50
CA VAL A 87 4.57 -5.32 -10.29
C VAL A 87 3.10 -4.96 -10.18
N PHE A 88 2.51 -5.20 -9.01
CA PHE A 88 1.15 -4.72 -8.73
C PHE A 88 1.24 -3.31 -8.16
N ASP A 89 0.85 -2.34 -8.97
CA ASP A 89 0.82 -0.93 -8.54
C ASP A 89 -0.17 -0.71 -7.38
N TYR A 90 -0.06 0.42 -6.70
CA TYR A 90 -1.06 0.85 -5.70
C TYR A 90 -2.43 1.04 -6.37
N ASP A 91 -3.50 0.85 -5.62
CA ASP A 91 -4.90 0.81 -6.10
C ASP A 91 -5.21 -0.41 -7.00
N SER A 92 -4.40 -1.49 -6.93
CA SER A 92 -4.62 -2.74 -7.66
C SER A 92 -5.10 -3.89 -6.78
N ALA A 93 -5.59 -3.61 -5.57
CA ALA A 93 -6.10 -4.65 -4.67
C ALA A 93 -7.21 -5.47 -5.35
N GLY A 94 -7.08 -6.80 -5.25
CA GLY A 94 -8.02 -7.70 -5.93
C GLY A 94 -7.53 -9.12 -6.03
N THR A 95 -8.28 -9.96 -6.73
CA THR A 95 -7.88 -11.34 -7.02
C THR A 95 -7.76 -11.53 -8.52
N TYR A 96 -6.61 -12.04 -8.95
CA TYR A 96 -6.22 -12.25 -10.33
C TYR A 96 -6.02 -13.73 -10.59
N SER A 97 -6.82 -14.28 -11.50
CA SER A 97 -6.68 -15.67 -11.95
C SER A 97 -5.75 -15.73 -13.15
N PHE A 98 -4.88 -16.72 -13.18
CA PHE A 98 -3.96 -16.92 -14.30
C PHE A 98 -3.87 -18.39 -14.70
N PHE A 99 -3.46 -18.64 -15.93
CA PHE A 99 -3.38 -19.97 -16.50
C PHE A 99 -2.17 -20.11 -17.45
N CYS A 100 -1.81 -21.35 -17.76
CA CYS A 100 -0.86 -21.68 -18.80
C CYS A 100 -1.65 -22.06 -20.07
N GLU A 101 -1.52 -21.28 -21.17
CA GLU A 101 -2.33 -21.48 -22.37
C GLU A 101 -2.33 -22.93 -22.90
N PRO A 102 -1.18 -23.61 -23.12
CA PRO A 102 -1.19 -24.96 -23.61
C PRO A 102 -1.72 -26.01 -22.63
N HIS A 103 -1.85 -25.69 -21.36
CA HIS A 103 -2.18 -26.65 -20.30
C HIS A 103 -3.41 -26.26 -19.43
N GLU A 104 -4.14 -25.21 -19.80
CA GLU A 104 -5.34 -24.76 -19.10
C GLU A 104 -6.38 -25.90 -19.00
N ALA A 105 -6.65 -26.59 -20.11
CA ALA A 105 -7.63 -27.67 -20.17
C ALA A 105 -7.36 -28.83 -19.22
N VAL A 106 -6.12 -28.99 -18.75
CA VAL A 106 -5.71 -30.01 -17.76
C VAL A 106 -5.55 -29.41 -16.36
N GLY A 107 -5.97 -28.17 -16.18
CA GLY A 107 -6.05 -27.48 -14.90
C GLY A 107 -4.74 -26.87 -14.43
N MET A 108 -3.85 -26.44 -15.35
CA MET A 108 -2.69 -25.65 -14.99
C MET A 108 -3.08 -24.17 -14.83
N THR A 109 -3.66 -23.87 -13.68
CA THR A 109 -4.18 -22.55 -13.29
C THR A 109 -3.63 -22.13 -11.93
N GLY A 110 -3.73 -20.86 -11.63
CA GLY A 110 -3.37 -20.28 -10.34
C GLY A 110 -4.14 -18.99 -10.06
N SER A 111 -3.93 -18.44 -8.87
CA SER A 111 -4.49 -17.15 -8.48
C SER A 111 -3.58 -16.41 -7.52
N VAL A 112 -3.55 -15.08 -7.64
CA VAL A 112 -2.92 -14.19 -6.70
C VAL A 112 -3.96 -13.23 -6.12
N THR A 113 -3.96 -13.08 -4.79
CA THR A 113 -4.75 -12.06 -4.09
C THR A 113 -3.81 -10.93 -3.68
N VAL A 114 -4.08 -9.74 -4.16
CA VAL A 114 -3.35 -8.51 -3.86
C VAL A 114 -4.12 -7.76 -2.77
N LEU A 115 -3.46 -7.50 -1.66
CA LEU A 115 -4.04 -6.78 -0.52
C LEU A 115 -3.73 -5.30 -0.64
N ASP A 116 -4.72 -4.49 -0.27
CA ASP A 116 -4.55 -3.06 -0.07
C ASP A 116 -3.62 -2.81 1.13
N VAL A 117 -2.55 -2.07 0.92
CA VAL A 117 -1.56 -1.76 1.95
C VAL A 117 -2.08 -0.75 2.98
N GLU A 118 -2.97 0.17 2.59
CA GLU A 118 -3.61 1.11 3.53
C GLU A 118 -4.54 0.37 4.49
N ALA A 119 -5.30 -0.63 3.99
CA ALA A 119 -6.19 -1.43 4.82
C ALA A 119 -5.42 -2.31 5.83
N THR A 120 -4.19 -2.71 5.51
CA THR A 120 -3.36 -3.51 6.45
C THR A 120 -2.72 -2.66 7.54
N ALA A 121 -2.43 -1.39 7.27
CA ALA A 121 -1.87 -0.46 8.25
C ALA A 121 -2.85 -0.09 9.38
N ASP A 122 -4.16 -0.04 9.09
CA ASP A 122 -5.21 0.34 10.05
C ASP A 122 -5.61 -0.81 11.00
N ASN A 123 -5.29 -2.06 10.69
CA ASN A 123 -5.66 -3.22 11.55
C ASN A 123 -4.77 -3.39 12.81
N GLY A 124 -3.83 -2.48 13.09
CA GLY A 124 -2.91 -2.55 14.23
C GLY A 124 -3.44 -1.96 15.54
N SER A 125 -4.61 -1.30 15.59
CA SER A 125 -5.00 -0.47 16.75
C SER A 125 -6.36 -0.73 17.38
N ASP A 126 -7.17 -1.70 16.96
CA ASP A 126 -8.48 -1.92 17.60
C ASP A 126 -8.67 -3.34 18.13
N ASN A 127 -8.01 -3.62 19.29
CA ASN A 127 -8.45 -4.67 20.19
C ASN A 127 -9.31 -4.04 21.30
N GLN A 128 -10.50 -3.56 20.95
CA GLN A 128 -11.54 -3.20 21.90
C GLN A 128 -12.59 -4.31 21.96
N ILE A 129 -12.53 -5.07 23.04
CA ILE A 129 -13.61 -5.95 23.47
C ILE A 129 -14.82 -5.05 23.78
N GLY A 130 -15.77 -4.96 22.85
CA GLY A 130 -16.99 -4.20 22.98
C GLY A 130 -18.12 -5.04 23.58
N THR A 131 -18.47 -4.77 24.83
CA THR A 131 -19.77 -5.18 25.40
C THR A 131 -20.85 -4.29 24.81
N SER A 132 -21.85 -4.90 24.16
CA SER A 132 -23.02 -4.24 23.61
C SER A 132 -23.87 -3.59 24.70
N THR A 133 -24.23 -2.31 24.55
CA THR A 133 -25.55 -1.78 24.91
C THR A 133 -25.76 -0.49 24.10
N GLY A 134 -26.86 -0.46 23.34
CA GLY A 134 -27.13 0.62 22.41
C GLY A 134 -27.51 1.93 23.08
N GLU A 135 -27.09 3.00 22.42
CA GLU A 135 -27.85 4.26 22.34
C GLU A 135 -27.24 5.10 21.20
N ILE A 136 -28.10 5.49 20.27
CA ILE A 136 -27.73 6.30 19.11
C ILE A 136 -27.83 7.76 19.60
N GLU A 137 -26.68 8.40 19.84
CA GLU A 137 -26.62 9.86 19.89
C GLU A 137 -25.75 10.40 18.77
N ALA A 138 -26.36 11.19 17.91
CA ALA A 138 -25.71 11.91 16.83
C ALA A 138 -24.80 12.99 17.42
N SER A 139 -23.47 12.77 17.41
CA SER A 139 -22.53 13.82 17.76
C SER A 139 -22.14 14.60 16.50
N THR A 140 -22.58 15.86 16.47
CA THR A 140 -22.10 16.85 15.50
C THR A 140 -20.63 17.17 15.77
N PRO A 141 -19.76 17.28 14.75
CA PRO A 141 -18.37 17.65 14.97
C PRO A 141 -18.28 19.09 15.50
N ASP A 142 -17.57 19.27 16.60
CA ASP A 142 -17.38 20.57 17.23
C ASP A 142 -16.36 21.43 16.45
N VAL A 143 -16.87 22.19 15.48
CA VAL A 143 -16.09 23.10 14.60
C VAL A 143 -15.52 24.32 15.34
N ARG A 144 -15.77 24.45 16.66
CA ARG A 144 -15.44 25.67 17.42
C ARG A 144 -13.97 25.78 17.82
N LEU A 145 -13.22 24.68 17.88
CA LEU A 145 -11.84 24.70 18.36
C LEU A 145 -10.83 25.21 17.33
N GLY A 146 -11.08 24.95 16.03
CA GLY A 146 -10.18 25.40 14.95
C GLY A 146 -10.20 26.91 14.67
N LEU A 147 -11.35 27.57 14.89
CA LEU A 147 -11.50 29.00 14.65
C LEU A 147 -10.83 29.88 15.73
N ALA A 148 -10.74 29.40 16.96
CA ALA A 148 -10.13 30.16 18.06
C ALA A 148 -8.61 30.28 17.91
N LEU A 149 -7.91 29.25 17.44
CA LEU A 149 -6.46 29.26 17.22
C LEU A 149 -6.04 30.16 16.04
N GLY A 150 -6.83 30.16 14.97
CA GLY A 150 -6.57 31.02 13.80
C GLY A 150 -6.70 32.51 14.12
N LEU A 151 -7.65 32.89 14.96
CA LEU A 151 -7.86 34.31 15.35
C LEU A 151 -6.72 34.83 16.23
N PHE A 152 -6.18 33.98 17.10
CA PHE A 152 -5.06 34.36 17.99
C PHE A 152 -3.77 34.64 17.19
N VAL A 153 -3.49 33.87 16.15
CA VAL A 153 -2.30 34.08 15.30
C VAL A 153 -2.42 35.39 14.51
N LEU A 154 -3.60 35.69 13.98
CA LEU A 154 -3.84 36.94 13.22
C LEU A 154 -3.78 38.18 14.12
N LEU A 155 -4.31 38.12 15.34
CA LEU A 155 -4.24 39.23 16.31
C LEU A 155 -2.81 39.48 16.80
N ALA A 156 -2.02 38.42 17.02
CA ALA A 156 -0.62 38.54 17.39
C ALA A 156 0.23 39.17 16.28
N ALA A 157 -0.04 38.82 15.02
CA ALA A 157 0.64 39.40 13.87
C ALA A 157 0.26 40.89 13.65
N ALA A 158 -1.00 41.26 13.88
CA ALA A 158 -1.46 42.65 13.77
C ALA A 158 -0.87 43.53 14.85
N MET A 159 -0.81 43.07 16.11
CA MET A 159 -0.19 43.83 17.20
C MET A 159 1.33 43.97 17.05
N TRP A 160 1.98 42.98 16.40
CA TRP A 160 3.42 43.07 16.14
C TRP A 160 3.72 44.08 15.05
N ARG A 161 2.87 44.17 14.01
CA ARG A 161 3.00 45.15 12.94
C ARG A 161 2.78 46.59 13.42
N ALA A 162 1.82 46.82 14.30
CA ALA A 162 1.56 48.15 14.87
C ALA A 162 2.72 48.68 15.73
N ARG A 163 3.55 47.77 16.28
CA ARG A 163 4.68 48.14 17.15
C ARG A 163 5.99 48.44 16.40
N ILE A 164 6.04 48.16 15.08
CA ILE A 164 7.20 48.43 14.24
C ILE A 164 7.13 49.79 13.55
N TYR A 165 5.90 50.38 13.46
CA TYR A 165 5.66 51.62 12.75
C TYR A 165 5.36 52.82 13.67
N ASP A 166 5.48 52.71 15.00
CA ASP A 166 5.60 53.79 15.97
C ASP A 166 7.04 53.87 16.48
#